data_41412fa2208d42284467e3f9a9a7efcc
#
_entry.id   41412fa2208d42284467e3f9a9a7efcc
#
_cell.length_a   1.000
_cell.length_b   1.000
_cell.length_c   1.000
_cell.angle_alpha   90.00
_cell.angle_beta   90.00
_cell.angle_gamma   90.00
#
_symmetry.space_group_name_H-M   'P 1'
#
loop_
_entity.id
_entity.type
_entity.pdbx_description
1 polymer ?
#
loop_
_entity_poly.entity_id
_entity_poly.type
_entity_poly.pdbx_seq_one_letter_code
_entity_poly.pdbx_strand_id
1 'polypeptide(L)'
;MRPCRHKVRRYGWILCFTLLFPFAAGTSLGLTVDRVLATVNNEVVTLSDYKRFVEKSDQASDRETVSEYHLKKLIEELLVLQEARKAGLDVTEEDVIQSVEDLRTQSGLSLQELEKRLADEGMSLAEYRSLLRDNLMSLKIVDKEVNAKVIVSTTDIAQFYDKNQSLFMESPEKVQVKAIYMKLSKNATLTEITDLKIKSLRISAEISKGEPFEKLAMQYTDDSLRTRNAVLGEFERGTLIPALNERIFSLKEGEVSRPVWTKDGVYILKAVKITKPVYTPLEKIRDQIHAKVSEQKREEKYNEWMKQLWEKSSITIRQQ
;
A
#
# COMPACT_ATOMS: atom_id res chain seq x y z
N MET A 1 -0.71 96.14 -32.23
CA MET A 1 -1.06 96.67 -33.53
C MET A 1 -2.20 95.82 -34.11
N ARG A 2 -3.21 96.40 -34.34
CA ARG A 2 -4.47 96.23 -35.02
C ARG A 2 -4.49 95.20 -36.20
N PRO A 3 -5.66 95.01 -36.78
CA PRO A 3 -6.64 93.93 -36.76
C PRO A 3 -7.00 93.50 -38.21
N CYS A 4 -7.97 92.66 -38.42
CA CYS A 4 -9.03 92.70 -39.44
C CYS A 4 -9.68 91.29 -39.46
N ARG A 5 -10.94 91.16 -39.12
CA ARG A 5 -12.21 91.45 -39.67
C ARG A 5 -12.65 90.66 -40.93
N HIS A 6 -13.81 90.04 -40.73
CA HIS A 6 -14.86 89.70 -41.69
C HIS A 6 -14.80 88.31 -42.31
N LYS A 7 -15.84 87.50 -42.43
CA LYS A 7 -17.30 87.84 -42.63
C LYS A 7 -18.17 86.62 -42.34
N VAL A 8 -19.31 86.92 -41.82
CA VAL A 8 -20.47 86.06 -41.64
C VAL A 8 -20.96 85.48 -42.95
N ARG A 9 -21.41 84.20 -42.96
CA ARG A 9 -22.54 83.79 -43.78
C ARG A 9 -23.33 82.65 -43.16
N ARG A 10 -24.59 82.93 -42.88
CA ARG A 10 -25.68 82.05 -42.45
C ARG A 10 -26.06 81.11 -43.60
N TYR A 11 -26.53 79.93 -43.24
CA TYR A 11 -27.56 79.02 -43.79
C TYR A 11 -27.14 77.63 -43.38
N GLY A 12 -27.88 76.74 -42.81
CA GLY A 12 -29.28 76.48 -42.76
C GLY A 12 -29.45 75.18 -41.97
N TRP A 13 -30.47 75.04 -41.25
CA TRP A 13 -30.90 73.88 -40.49
C TRP A 13 -30.97 72.61 -41.32
N ILE A 14 -30.24 71.50 -40.86
CA ILE A 14 -30.72 70.15 -41.08
C ILE A 14 -30.48 69.42 -39.75
N LEU A 15 -31.55 69.10 -39.02
CA LEU A 15 -31.67 68.22 -37.91
C LEU A 15 -31.41 66.80 -38.43
N CYS A 16 -30.22 66.24 -38.17
CA CYS A 16 -29.97 64.83 -38.36
C CYS A 16 -30.14 64.13 -37.00
N PHE A 17 -31.28 63.52 -36.81
CA PHE A 17 -31.62 62.69 -35.63
C PHE A 17 -30.87 61.39 -35.80
N THR A 18 -29.69 61.26 -35.22
CA THR A 18 -28.98 59.99 -35.12
C THR A 18 -29.58 59.14 -33.98
N LEU A 19 -30.44 58.22 -34.39
CA LEU A 19 -30.90 57.11 -33.55
C LEU A 19 -29.67 56.35 -33.07
N LEU A 20 -29.26 56.57 -31.79
CA LEU A 20 -28.38 55.68 -31.05
C LEU A 20 -29.18 54.40 -30.77
N PHE A 21 -28.94 53.37 -31.58
CA PHE A 21 -29.28 51.97 -31.24
C PHE A 21 -28.35 51.51 -30.16
N PRO A 22 -28.84 51.12 -28.98
CA PRO A 22 -27.99 50.43 -28.03
C PRO A 22 -27.67 49.05 -28.61
N PHE A 23 -26.42 48.83 -28.95
CA PHE A 23 -25.90 47.52 -29.29
C PHE A 23 -26.00 46.71 -27.98
N ALA A 24 -27.08 45.96 -27.84
CA ALA A 24 -27.20 44.94 -26.79
C ALA A 24 -26.09 43.91 -27.08
N ALA A 25 -24.99 44.01 -26.30
CA ALA A 25 -24.00 42.94 -26.25
C ALA A 25 -24.72 41.69 -25.75
N GLY A 26 -25.12 40.85 -26.68
CA GLY A 26 -25.63 39.52 -26.38
C GLY A 26 -24.53 38.80 -25.62
N THR A 27 -24.77 38.55 -24.35
CA THR A 27 -23.96 37.57 -23.58
C THR A 27 -24.13 36.23 -24.30
N SER A 28 -23.16 35.89 -25.12
CA SER A 28 -23.00 34.54 -25.65
C SER A 28 -22.88 33.61 -24.43
N LEU A 29 -23.97 32.93 -24.09
CA LEU A 29 -23.95 31.76 -23.27
C LEU A 29 -23.06 30.73 -24.00
N GLY A 30 -21.77 30.75 -23.71
CA GLY A 30 -20.87 29.74 -24.22
C GLY A 30 -21.38 28.37 -23.73
N LEU A 31 -21.90 27.61 -24.68
CA LEU A 31 -22.11 26.17 -24.47
C LEU A 31 -20.74 25.60 -24.12
N THR A 32 -20.50 25.37 -22.85
CA THR A 32 -19.32 24.61 -22.38
C THR A 32 -19.51 23.18 -22.88
N VAL A 33 -18.91 22.88 -24.03
CA VAL A 33 -18.88 21.51 -24.55
C VAL A 33 -17.96 20.71 -23.62
N ASP A 34 -18.53 19.77 -22.88
CA ASP A 34 -17.75 18.91 -21.97
C ASP A 34 -16.77 18.03 -22.76
N ARG A 35 -15.52 17.97 -22.32
CA ARG A 35 -14.48 17.23 -23.04
C ARG A 35 -14.63 15.73 -22.82
N VAL A 36 -14.71 14.97 -23.92
CA VAL A 36 -14.75 13.52 -23.88
C VAL A 36 -13.34 12.99 -23.62
N LEU A 37 -13.17 12.20 -22.53
CA LEU A 37 -11.92 11.55 -22.14
C LEU A 37 -11.83 10.11 -22.63
N ALA A 38 -12.94 9.38 -22.60
CA ALA A 38 -13.00 8.02 -23.10
C ALA A 38 -14.41 7.69 -23.63
N THR A 39 -14.47 6.63 -24.44
CA THR A 39 -15.72 5.96 -24.80
C THR A 39 -15.60 4.50 -24.39
N VAL A 40 -16.58 4.01 -23.64
CA VAL A 40 -16.62 2.65 -23.08
C VAL A 40 -17.89 1.99 -23.60
N ASN A 41 -17.75 1.06 -24.54
CA ASN A 41 -18.88 0.52 -25.31
C ASN A 41 -19.70 1.66 -25.93
N ASN A 42 -20.94 1.87 -25.48
CA ASN A 42 -21.83 2.92 -26.01
C ASN A 42 -21.92 4.15 -25.07
N GLU A 43 -21.17 4.20 -24.01
CA GLU A 43 -21.21 5.30 -23.02
C GLU A 43 -19.95 6.16 -23.11
N VAL A 44 -20.13 7.47 -22.91
CA VAL A 44 -19.05 8.46 -22.98
C VAL A 44 -18.66 8.87 -21.58
N VAL A 45 -17.36 8.88 -21.32
CA VAL A 45 -16.76 9.40 -20.08
C VAL A 45 -16.24 10.80 -20.36
N THR A 46 -16.76 11.79 -19.64
CA THR A 46 -16.42 13.20 -19.82
C THR A 46 -15.46 13.72 -18.74
N LEU A 47 -14.93 14.93 -18.97
CA LEU A 47 -14.10 15.61 -17.98
C LEU A 47 -14.89 15.94 -16.70
N SER A 48 -16.17 16.26 -16.84
CA SER A 48 -17.07 16.53 -15.70
C SER A 48 -17.29 15.26 -14.86
N ASP A 49 -17.44 14.10 -15.50
CA ASP A 49 -17.55 12.81 -14.79
C ASP A 49 -16.26 12.49 -14.04
N TYR A 50 -15.11 12.71 -14.69
CA TYR A 50 -13.81 12.52 -14.08
C TYR A 50 -13.59 13.41 -12.85
N LYS A 51 -13.91 14.71 -12.95
CA LYS A 51 -13.78 15.65 -11.82
C LYS A 51 -14.64 15.22 -10.65
N ARG A 52 -15.89 14.85 -10.92
CA ARG A 52 -16.84 14.36 -9.91
C ARG A 52 -16.32 13.06 -9.23
N PHE A 53 -15.71 12.17 -10.00
CA PHE A 53 -15.09 10.95 -9.49
C PHE A 53 -13.92 11.25 -8.55
N VAL A 54 -13.00 12.13 -8.96
CA VAL A 54 -11.83 12.52 -8.15
C VAL A 54 -12.23 13.26 -6.88
N GLU A 55 -13.26 14.10 -6.92
CA GLU A 55 -13.79 14.80 -5.75
C GLU A 55 -14.33 13.84 -4.67
N LYS A 56 -14.94 12.74 -5.10
CA LYS A 56 -15.44 11.71 -4.18
C LYS A 56 -14.32 10.85 -3.57
N SER A 57 -13.16 10.71 -4.23
CA SER A 57 -12.11 9.79 -3.83
C SER A 57 -11.17 10.33 -2.75
N ASP A 58 -11.42 11.53 -2.20
CA ASP A 58 -10.65 12.18 -1.10
C ASP A 58 -9.12 12.25 -1.32
N GLN A 59 -8.65 11.91 -2.52
CA GLN A 59 -7.25 12.02 -2.90
C GLN A 59 -7.01 13.41 -3.50
N ALA A 60 -6.25 14.24 -2.80
CA ALA A 60 -5.79 15.54 -3.26
C ALA A 60 -4.81 15.40 -4.44
N SER A 61 -5.30 14.86 -5.56
CA SER A 61 -4.59 14.90 -6.83
C SER A 61 -4.87 16.23 -7.52
N ASP A 62 -3.88 16.72 -8.25
CA ASP A 62 -3.98 17.93 -9.05
C ASP A 62 -5.23 17.85 -9.95
N ARG A 63 -6.24 18.68 -9.64
CA ARG A 63 -7.58 18.64 -10.28
C ARG A 63 -7.55 19.11 -11.73
N GLU A 64 -6.45 19.68 -12.19
CA GLU A 64 -6.30 20.20 -13.54
C GLU A 64 -5.76 19.16 -14.52
N THR A 65 -4.98 18.18 -14.01
CA THR A 65 -4.37 17.13 -14.84
C THR A 65 -5.12 15.82 -14.73
N VAL A 66 -5.59 15.27 -15.84
CA VAL A 66 -6.26 13.97 -15.86
C VAL A 66 -5.23 12.88 -15.61
N SER A 67 -5.31 12.24 -14.44
CA SER A 67 -4.48 11.09 -14.10
C SER A 67 -4.97 9.83 -14.81
N GLU A 68 -4.07 9.13 -15.48
CA GLU A 68 -4.37 7.85 -16.15
C GLU A 68 -4.92 6.81 -15.15
N TYR A 69 -4.40 6.80 -13.93
CA TYR A 69 -4.86 5.92 -12.86
C TYR A 69 -6.33 6.16 -12.51
N HIS A 70 -6.72 7.43 -12.27
CA HIS A 70 -8.10 7.76 -11.92
C HIS A 70 -9.07 7.56 -13.07
N LEU A 71 -8.63 7.90 -14.30
CA LEU A 71 -9.44 7.64 -15.49
C LEU A 71 -9.70 6.14 -15.68
N LYS A 72 -8.68 5.31 -15.46
CA LYS A 72 -8.82 3.86 -15.50
C LYS A 72 -9.81 3.37 -14.43
N LYS A 73 -9.74 3.88 -13.21
CA LYS A 73 -10.68 3.53 -12.14
C LYS A 73 -12.11 3.91 -12.47
N LEU A 74 -12.33 5.09 -13.03
CA LEU A 74 -13.65 5.53 -13.47
C LEU A 74 -14.21 4.62 -14.58
N ILE A 75 -13.36 4.21 -15.53
CA ILE A 75 -13.74 3.24 -16.56
C ILE A 75 -14.09 1.88 -15.93
N GLU A 76 -13.33 1.41 -14.95
CA GLU A 76 -13.60 0.16 -14.23
C GLU A 76 -14.98 0.21 -13.53
N GLU A 77 -15.32 1.31 -12.85
CA GLU A 77 -16.65 1.49 -12.24
C GLU A 77 -17.78 1.42 -13.29
N LEU A 78 -17.57 2.08 -14.43
CA LEU A 78 -18.55 2.06 -15.51
C LEU A 78 -18.73 0.65 -16.10
N LEU A 79 -17.64 -0.10 -16.28
CA LEU A 79 -17.69 -1.50 -16.75
C LEU A 79 -18.48 -2.40 -15.80
N VAL A 80 -18.24 -2.25 -14.48
CA VAL A 80 -18.97 -2.99 -13.44
C VAL A 80 -20.48 -2.70 -13.53
N LEU A 81 -20.84 -1.43 -13.64
CA LEU A 81 -22.23 -0.99 -13.74
C LEU A 81 -22.90 -1.51 -15.03
N GLN A 82 -22.20 -1.43 -16.16
CA GLN A 82 -22.71 -1.96 -17.43
C GLN A 82 -22.94 -3.48 -17.35
N GLU A 83 -22.02 -4.22 -16.71
CA GLU A 83 -22.20 -5.66 -16.53
C GLU A 83 -23.37 -5.98 -15.59
N ALA A 84 -23.58 -5.18 -14.52
CA ALA A 84 -24.74 -5.32 -13.66
C ALA A 84 -26.06 -5.12 -14.40
N ARG A 85 -26.15 -4.07 -15.24
CA ARG A 85 -27.30 -3.80 -16.09
C ARG A 85 -27.56 -4.91 -17.11
N LYS A 86 -26.49 -5.40 -17.75
CA LYS A 86 -26.56 -6.52 -18.71
C LYS A 86 -26.98 -7.84 -18.06
N ALA A 87 -26.55 -8.08 -16.82
CA ALA A 87 -26.95 -9.27 -16.06
C ALA A 87 -28.41 -9.20 -15.57
N GLY A 88 -29.13 -8.12 -15.84
CA GLY A 88 -30.51 -7.92 -15.42
C GLY A 88 -30.67 -7.85 -13.89
N LEU A 89 -29.62 -7.40 -13.19
CA LEU A 89 -29.72 -7.19 -11.75
C LEU A 89 -30.58 -5.98 -11.47
N ASP A 90 -31.65 -6.21 -10.73
CA ASP A 90 -32.58 -5.16 -10.34
C ASP A 90 -32.32 -4.75 -8.89
N VAL A 91 -32.49 -3.47 -8.63
CA VAL A 91 -32.50 -2.84 -7.31
C VAL A 91 -33.86 -2.17 -7.15
N THR A 92 -34.65 -2.71 -6.25
CA THR A 92 -36.01 -2.20 -6.03
C THR A 92 -36.00 -0.81 -5.42
N GLU A 93 -37.10 -0.10 -5.51
CA GLU A 93 -37.22 1.22 -4.87
C GLU A 93 -37.14 1.07 -3.33
N GLU A 94 -37.65 -0.04 -2.80
CA GLU A 94 -37.53 -0.40 -1.38
C GLU A 94 -36.07 -0.55 -0.95
N ASP A 95 -35.21 -1.21 -1.76
CA ASP A 95 -33.77 -1.33 -1.46
C ASP A 95 -33.10 0.05 -1.35
N VAL A 96 -33.46 0.98 -2.27
CA VAL A 96 -32.93 2.34 -2.27
C VAL A 96 -33.42 3.13 -1.07
N ILE A 97 -34.73 3.06 -0.76
CA ILE A 97 -35.33 3.73 0.41
C ILE A 97 -34.66 3.22 1.69
N GLN A 98 -34.50 1.91 1.83
CA GLN A 98 -33.84 1.32 2.99
C GLN A 98 -32.40 1.82 3.14
N SER A 99 -31.65 1.90 2.04
CA SER A 99 -30.27 2.40 2.07
C SER A 99 -30.19 3.88 2.48
N VAL A 100 -31.17 4.71 2.08
CA VAL A 100 -31.27 6.10 2.53
C VAL A 100 -31.58 6.15 4.03
N GLU A 101 -32.50 5.31 4.51
CA GLU A 101 -32.86 5.25 5.93
C GLU A 101 -31.70 4.75 6.80
N ASP A 102 -30.94 3.75 6.33
CA ASP A 102 -29.76 3.23 7.03
C ASP A 102 -28.69 4.33 7.15
N LEU A 103 -28.40 5.07 6.07
CA LEU A 103 -27.49 6.20 6.10
C LEU A 103 -27.96 7.28 7.09
N ARG A 104 -29.23 7.64 7.02
CA ARG A 104 -29.85 8.65 7.88
C ARG A 104 -29.71 8.26 9.35
N THR A 105 -30.01 7.00 9.66
CA THR A 105 -29.92 6.45 11.02
C THR A 105 -28.48 6.42 11.54
N GLN A 106 -27.54 5.97 10.74
CA GLN A 106 -26.11 5.93 11.08
C GLN A 106 -25.52 7.32 11.30
N SER A 107 -25.99 8.30 10.51
CA SER A 107 -25.50 9.69 10.57
C SER A 107 -26.27 10.54 11.60
N GLY A 108 -27.35 10.04 12.16
CA GLY A 108 -28.21 10.77 13.11
C GLY A 108 -28.95 11.95 12.46
N LEU A 109 -29.15 11.91 11.12
CA LEU A 109 -29.77 13.01 10.37
C LEU A 109 -31.27 12.79 10.17
N SER A 110 -32.04 13.87 10.22
CA SER A 110 -33.40 13.89 9.66
C SER A 110 -33.35 13.89 8.13
N LEU A 111 -34.46 13.54 7.48
CA LEU A 111 -34.55 13.59 6.02
C LEU A 111 -34.30 15.00 5.49
N GLN A 112 -34.83 16.03 6.16
CA GLN A 112 -34.63 17.43 5.78
C GLN A 112 -33.17 17.88 5.88
N GLU A 113 -32.45 17.42 6.91
CA GLU A 113 -31.01 17.70 7.06
C GLU A 113 -30.18 17.00 6.00
N LEU A 114 -30.55 15.78 5.62
CA LEU A 114 -29.92 15.06 4.51
C LEU A 114 -30.16 15.80 3.19
N GLU A 115 -31.41 16.17 2.88
CA GLU A 115 -31.73 16.93 1.67
C GLU A 115 -30.98 18.26 1.60
N LYS A 116 -30.87 18.98 2.73
CA LYS A 116 -30.10 20.21 2.80
C LYS A 116 -28.62 19.99 2.52
N ARG A 117 -28.00 18.97 3.11
CA ARG A 117 -26.58 18.65 2.85
C ARG A 117 -26.34 18.30 1.39
N LEU A 118 -27.21 17.48 0.80
CA LEU A 118 -27.13 17.15 -0.62
C LEU A 118 -27.27 18.40 -1.51
N ALA A 119 -28.20 19.30 -1.16
CA ALA A 119 -28.38 20.57 -1.88
C ALA A 119 -27.15 21.50 -1.75
N ASP A 120 -26.53 21.55 -0.57
CA ASP A 120 -25.29 22.30 -0.35
C ASP A 120 -24.10 21.73 -1.19
N GLU A 121 -24.13 20.42 -1.52
CA GLU A 121 -23.22 19.73 -2.43
C GLU A 121 -23.68 19.79 -3.91
N GLY A 122 -24.76 20.51 -4.22
CA GLY A 122 -25.30 20.67 -5.59
C GLY A 122 -26.04 19.44 -6.11
N MET A 123 -26.52 18.55 -5.26
CA MET A 123 -27.21 17.31 -5.61
C MET A 123 -28.63 17.27 -5.04
N SER A 124 -29.58 16.82 -5.83
CA SER A 124 -30.96 16.55 -5.35
C SER A 124 -31.04 15.15 -4.71
N LEU A 125 -32.05 14.95 -3.83
CA LEU A 125 -32.33 13.62 -3.27
C LEU A 125 -32.64 12.58 -4.38
N ALA A 126 -33.27 12.99 -5.48
CA ALA A 126 -33.56 12.11 -6.60
C ALA A 126 -32.28 11.63 -7.31
N GLU A 127 -31.34 12.53 -7.55
CA GLU A 127 -30.02 12.21 -8.12
C GLU A 127 -29.24 11.30 -7.17
N TYR A 128 -29.28 11.58 -5.88
CA TYR A 128 -28.63 10.74 -4.86
C TYR A 128 -29.21 9.32 -4.84
N ARG A 129 -30.54 9.17 -4.91
CA ARG A 129 -31.21 7.86 -5.02
C ARG A 129 -30.79 7.10 -6.28
N SER A 130 -30.63 7.80 -7.40
CA SER A 130 -30.12 7.18 -8.65
C SER A 130 -28.70 6.66 -8.49
N LEU A 131 -27.81 7.44 -7.87
CA LEU A 131 -26.44 7.00 -7.56
C LEU A 131 -26.41 5.82 -6.60
N LEU A 132 -27.27 5.80 -5.58
CA LEU A 132 -27.38 4.66 -4.67
C LEU A 132 -27.83 3.40 -5.40
N ARG A 133 -28.80 3.52 -6.33
CA ARG A 133 -29.24 2.39 -7.15
C ARG A 133 -28.10 1.82 -7.98
N ASP A 134 -27.33 2.65 -8.65
CA ASP A 134 -26.16 2.23 -9.45
C ASP A 134 -25.09 1.57 -8.57
N ASN A 135 -24.83 2.11 -7.39
CA ASN A 135 -23.89 1.51 -6.41
C ASN A 135 -24.39 0.15 -5.91
N LEU A 136 -25.66 0.02 -5.57
CA LEU A 136 -26.26 -1.24 -5.13
C LEU A 136 -26.22 -2.30 -6.23
N MET A 137 -26.48 -1.90 -7.49
CA MET A 137 -26.32 -2.80 -8.63
C MET A 137 -24.90 -3.29 -8.80
N SER A 138 -23.93 -2.37 -8.67
CA SER A 138 -22.50 -2.69 -8.73
C SER A 138 -22.07 -3.63 -7.59
N LEU A 139 -22.56 -3.43 -6.37
CA LEU A 139 -22.31 -4.33 -5.26
C LEU A 139 -22.92 -5.72 -5.51
N LYS A 140 -24.15 -5.79 -5.99
CA LYS A 140 -24.82 -7.07 -6.30
C LYS A 140 -24.06 -7.87 -7.37
N ILE A 141 -23.53 -7.23 -8.43
CA ILE A 141 -22.77 -7.94 -9.47
C ILE A 141 -21.41 -8.39 -8.96
N VAL A 142 -20.70 -7.58 -8.16
CA VAL A 142 -19.43 -7.97 -7.54
C VAL A 142 -19.66 -9.15 -6.58
N ASP A 143 -20.72 -9.12 -5.80
CA ASP A 143 -21.06 -10.24 -4.91
C ASP A 143 -21.27 -11.54 -5.70
N LYS A 144 -22.04 -11.48 -6.78
CA LYS A 144 -22.32 -12.63 -7.66
C LYS A 144 -21.08 -13.14 -8.40
N GLU A 145 -20.32 -12.25 -9.02
CA GLU A 145 -19.22 -12.62 -9.93
C GLU A 145 -17.89 -12.87 -9.20
N VAL A 146 -17.73 -12.29 -8.02
CA VAL A 146 -16.48 -12.36 -7.23
C VAL A 146 -16.71 -13.08 -5.90
N ASN A 147 -17.46 -12.49 -4.97
CA ASN A 147 -17.54 -12.96 -3.60
C ASN A 147 -18.13 -14.38 -3.50
N ALA A 148 -19.23 -14.66 -4.21
CA ALA A 148 -19.87 -15.98 -4.23
C ALA A 148 -18.96 -17.09 -4.80
N LYS A 149 -17.91 -16.73 -5.54
CA LYS A 149 -16.95 -17.67 -6.14
C LYS A 149 -15.68 -17.86 -5.30
N VAL A 150 -15.54 -17.13 -4.20
CA VAL A 150 -14.39 -17.26 -3.30
C VAL A 150 -14.60 -18.43 -2.35
N ILE A 151 -13.78 -19.46 -2.51
CA ILE A 151 -13.77 -20.63 -1.64
C ILE A 151 -12.40 -20.72 -0.97
N VAL A 152 -12.38 -20.74 0.36
CA VAL A 152 -11.17 -20.93 1.16
C VAL A 152 -11.17 -22.34 1.72
N SER A 153 -10.26 -23.17 1.25
CA SER A 153 -10.09 -24.54 1.73
C SER A 153 -9.17 -24.58 2.96
N THR A 154 -9.22 -25.69 3.69
CA THR A 154 -8.26 -25.95 4.79
C THR A 154 -6.82 -25.99 4.30
N THR A 155 -6.60 -26.45 3.07
CA THR A 155 -5.29 -26.49 2.42
C THR A 155 -4.75 -25.08 2.16
N ASP A 156 -5.60 -24.13 1.75
CA ASP A 156 -5.18 -22.74 1.55
C ASP A 156 -4.71 -22.10 2.86
N ILE A 157 -5.44 -22.36 3.94
CA ILE A 157 -5.11 -21.87 5.29
C ILE A 157 -3.76 -22.41 5.75
N ALA A 158 -3.55 -23.74 5.60
CA ALA A 158 -2.29 -24.37 5.98
C ALA A 158 -1.11 -23.85 5.15
N GLN A 159 -1.29 -23.75 3.83
CA GLN A 159 -0.25 -23.19 2.95
C GLN A 159 0.09 -21.74 3.26
N PHE A 160 -0.91 -20.91 3.60
CA PHE A 160 -0.68 -19.53 4.00
C PHE A 160 0.14 -19.46 5.28
N TYR A 161 -0.21 -20.27 6.29
CA TYR A 161 0.51 -20.35 7.55
C TYR A 161 1.97 -20.77 7.32
N ASP A 162 2.20 -21.85 6.55
CA ASP A 162 3.54 -22.37 6.29
C ASP A 162 4.43 -21.38 5.53
N LYS A 163 3.86 -20.68 4.53
CA LYS A 163 4.59 -19.67 3.76
C LYS A 163 4.89 -18.39 4.54
N ASN A 164 4.10 -18.11 5.57
CA ASN A 164 4.14 -16.84 6.30
C ASN A 164 4.43 -17.03 7.81
N GLN A 165 5.11 -18.11 8.20
CA GLN A 165 5.39 -18.42 9.61
C GLN A 165 6.04 -17.26 10.37
N SER A 166 6.86 -16.45 9.70
CA SER A 166 7.48 -15.27 10.31
C SER A 166 6.47 -14.24 10.85
N LEU A 167 5.26 -14.17 10.26
CA LEU A 167 4.21 -13.27 10.74
C LEU A 167 3.56 -13.73 12.06
N PHE A 168 3.75 -15.01 12.38
CA PHE A 168 3.12 -15.67 13.53
C PHE A 168 4.14 -16.10 14.59
N MET A 169 5.36 -15.54 14.51
CA MET A 169 6.42 -15.81 15.46
C MET A 169 6.16 -15.07 16.77
N GLU A 170 5.96 -15.80 17.85
CA GLU A 170 5.83 -15.27 19.22
C GLU A 170 7.19 -15.01 19.86
N SER A 171 8.15 -15.90 19.60
CA SER A 171 9.51 -15.79 20.13
C SER A 171 10.52 -16.25 19.08
N PRO A 172 11.55 -15.45 18.81
CA PRO A 172 12.60 -15.81 17.85
C PRO A 172 13.49 -16.93 18.38
N GLU A 173 14.25 -17.56 17.46
CA GLU A 173 15.34 -18.46 17.81
C GLU A 173 16.41 -17.70 18.61
N LYS A 174 16.83 -18.27 19.75
CA LYS A 174 17.90 -17.72 20.61
C LYS A 174 18.98 -18.73 20.80
N VAL A 175 20.22 -18.26 20.81
CA VAL A 175 21.41 -19.10 21.08
C VAL A 175 22.18 -18.48 22.21
N GLN A 176 22.36 -19.26 23.30
CA GLN A 176 23.27 -18.91 24.37
C GLN A 176 24.68 -19.33 23.98
N VAL A 177 25.61 -18.39 24.00
CA VAL A 177 26.95 -18.55 23.42
C VAL A 177 28.02 -18.31 24.47
N LYS A 178 29.01 -19.21 24.53
CA LYS A 178 30.32 -18.97 25.11
C LYS A 178 31.34 -18.72 24.00
N ALA A 179 32.37 -17.94 24.31
CA ALA A 179 33.40 -17.61 23.31
C ALA A 179 34.79 -17.60 23.92
N ILE A 180 35.76 -18.12 23.18
CA ILE A 180 37.17 -17.79 23.36
C ILE A 180 37.42 -16.60 22.43
N TYR A 181 37.65 -15.43 23.02
CA TYR A 181 37.93 -14.20 22.27
C TYR A 181 39.39 -13.81 22.46
N MET A 182 40.09 -13.65 21.38
CA MET A 182 41.47 -13.19 21.34
C MET A 182 41.51 -11.89 20.53
N LYS A 183 41.83 -10.81 21.23
CA LYS A 183 41.83 -9.46 20.67
C LYS A 183 42.95 -9.29 19.65
N LEU A 184 42.65 -8.58 18.57
CA LEU A 184 43.61 -8.09 17.59
C LEU A 184 43.79 -6.56 17.76
N SER A 185 45.02 -6.10 17.82
CA SER A 185 45.32 -4.67 17.85
C SER A 185 44.90 -4.00 16.54
N LYS A 186 44.43 -2.76 16.59
CA LYS A 186 44.10 -2.00 15.39
C LYS A 186 45.28 -1.81 14.42
N ASN A 187 46.51 -1.79 14.99
CA ASN A 187 47.74 -1.61 14.23
C ASN A 187 48.57 -2.91 14.25
N ALA A 188 47.91 -4.07 14.26
CA ALA A 188 48.60 -5.36 14.33
C ALA A 188 49.48 -5.55 13.09
N THR A 189 50.71 -6.01 13.37
CA THR A 189 51.68 -6.40 12.35
C THR A 189 51.29 -7.74 11.70
N LEU A 190 51.85 -8.04 10.55
CA LEU A 190 51.66 -9.35 9.89
C LEU A 190 52.08 -10.51 10.77
N THR A 191 53.13 -10.32 11.59
CA THR A 191 53.61 -11.32 12.54
C THR A 191 52.54 -11.59 13.62
N GLU A 192 52.00 -10.55 14.26
CA GLU A 192 50.95 -10.69 15.28
C GLU A 192 49.68 -11.35 14.73
N ILE A 193 49.30 -11.04 13.49
CA ILE A 193 48.14 -11.66 12.81
C ILE A 193 48.44 -13.16 12.58
N THR A 194 49.66 -13.49 12.13
CA THR A 194 50.06 -14.88 11.88
C THR A 194 50.11 -15.69 13.18
N ASP A 195 50.70 -15.14 14.24
CA ASP A 195 50.76 -15.76 15.54
C ASP A 195 49.36 -16.01 16.12
N LEU A 196 48.48 -15.03 15.98
CA LEU A 196 47.07 -15.17 16.42
C LEU A 196 46.35 -16.28 15.63
N LYS A 197 46.63 -16.38 14.31
CA LYS A 197 46.07 -17.43 13.46
C LYS A 197 46.56 -18.81 13.91
N ILE A 198 47.86 -18.98 14.11
CA ILE A 198 48.45 -20.23 14.58
C ILE A 198 47.86 -20.61 15.94
N LYS A 199 47.79 -19.65 16.87
CA LYS A 199 47.23 -19.85 18.20
C LYS A 199 45.78 -20.29 18.16
N SER A 200 44.95 -19.62 17.35
CA SER A 200 43.51 -19.93 17.21
C SER A 200 43.30 -21.34 16.62
N LEU A 201 44.10 -21.73 15.64
CA LEU A 201 44.03 -23.07 15.03
C LEU A 201 44.48 -24.15 16.02
N ARG A 202 45.53 -23.87 16.80
CA ARG A 202 45.98 -24.78 17.86
C ARG A 202 44.90 -25.03 18.91
N ILE A 203 44.26 -23.97 19.42
CA ILE A 203 43.17 -24.08 20.40
C ILE A 203 42.00 -24.89 19.78
N SER A 204 41.62 -24.61 18.54
CA SER A 204 40.58 -25.37 17.83
C SER A 204 40.95 -26.87 17.70
N ALA A 205 42.22 -27.20 17.45
CA ALA A 205 42.69 -28.57 17.39
C ALA A 205 42.68 -29.26 18.76
N GLU A 206 43.03 -28.57 19.86
CA GLU A 206 42.95 -29.07 21.21
C GLU A 206 41.50 -29.39 21.61
N ILE A 207 40.55 -28.53 21.27
CA ILE A 207 39.11 -28.78 21.46
C ILE A 207 38.67 -30.03 20.68
N SER A 208 39.12 -30.17 19.43
CA SER A 208 38.78 -31.31 18.58
C SER A 208 39.35 -32.64 19.10
N LYS A 209 40.42 -32.59 19.91
CA LYS A 209 41.01 -33.75 20.59
C LYS A 209 40.32 -34.09 21.92
N GLY A 210 39.31 -33.31 22.32
CA GLY A 210 38.52 -33.54 23.52
C GLY A 210 38.91 -32.69 24.74
N GLU A 211 39.84 -31.74 24.61
CA GLU A 211 40.10 -30.81 25.72
C GLU A 211 38.85 -29.97 26.00
N PRO A 212 38.45 -29.80 27.28
CA PRO A 212 37.28 -29.05 27.65
C PRO A 212 37.35 -27.58 27.18
N PHE A 213 36.33 -27.13 26.47
CA PHE A 213 36.23 -25.76 25.98
C PHE A 213 36.42 -24.73 27.09
N GLU A 214 35.79 -24.96 28.23
CA GLU A 214 35.81 -24.07 29.39
C GLU A 214 37.23 -23.89 29.96
N LYS A 215 38.04 -24.97 29.99
CA LYS A 215 39.44 -24.92 30.40
C LYS A 215 40.26 -24.01 29.48
N LEU A 216 40.12 -24.21 28.18
CA LEU A 216 40.84 -23.42 27.19
C LEU A 216 40.32 -21.99 27.15
N ALA A 217 39.02 -21.78 27.37
CA ALA A 217 38.44 -20.45 27.46
C ALA A 217 39.01 -19.63 28.61
N MET A 218 39.18 -20.26 29.80
CA MET A 218 39.80 -19.58 30.95
C MET A 218 41.29 -19.28 30.74
N GLN A 219 41.97 -20.06 29.93
CA GLN A 219 43.38 -19.88 29.64
C GLN A 219 43.67 -18.86 28.56
N TYR A 220 42.83 -18.79 27.49
CA TYR A 220 43.15 -18.08 26.27
C TYR A 220 42.26 -16.90 25.94
N THR A 221 41.08 -16.78 26.58
CA THR A 221 40.18 -15.66 26.28
C THR A 221 40.67 -14.36 26.94
N ASP A 222 40.30 -13.25 26.33
CA ASP A 222 40.59 -11.91 26.86
C ASP A 222 39.89 -11.67 28.22
N ASP A 223 40.46 -10.84 29.07
CA ASP A 223 39.98 -10.61 30.44
C ASP A 223 38.52 -10.23 30.55
N SER A 224 38.01 -9.47 29.59
CA SER A 224 36.60 -9.02 29.54
C SER A 224 35.60 -10.21 29.53
N LEU A 225 35.92 -11.32 28.88
CA LEU A 225 35.10 -12.54 28.87
C LEU A 225 35.51 -13.55 29.92
N ARG A 226 36.80 -13.55 30.36
CA ARG A 226 37.31 -14.44 31.39
C ARG A 226 36.56 -14.25 32.71
N THR A 227 36.37 -13.00 33.13
CA THR A 227 35.61 -12.63 34.33
C THR A 227 34.14 -13.05 34.28
N ARG A 228 33.62 -13.28 33.10
CA ARG A 228 32.24 -13.74 32.87
C ARG A 228 32.13 -15.23 32.54
N ASN A 229 33.14 -16.01 32.90
CA ASN A 229 33.20 -17.45 32.62
C ASN A 229 33.02 -17.78 31.12
N ALA A 230 33.61 -16.96 30.24
CA ALA A 230 33.57 -17.04 28.80
C ALA A 230 32.16 -16.88 28.22
N VAL A 231 31.15 -16.46 28.97
CA VAL A 231 29.78 -16.20 28.49
C VAL A 231 29.77 -14.93 27.63
N LEU A 232 29.52 -15.10 26.34
CA LEU A 232 29.36 -13.98 25.40
C LEU A 232 27.97 -13.36 25.56
N GLY A 233 26.96 -14.18 25.67
CA GLY A 233 25.55 -13.75 25.84
C GLY A 233 24.54 -14.71 25.23
N GLU A 234 23.30 -14.29 25.25
CA GLU A 234 22.20 -14.89 24.50
C GLU A 234 21.82 -13.96 23.33
N PHE A 235 21.71 -14.52 22.14
CA PHE A 235 21.54 -13.73 20.90
C PHE A 235 20.40 -14.28 20.07
N GLU A 236 19.66 -13.35 19.48
CA GLU A 236 18.69 -13.61 18.43
C GLU A 236 19.35 -13.46 17.05
N ARG A 237 18.80 -14.15 16.06
CA ARG A 237 19.32 -14.08 14.69
C ARG A 237 19.27 -12.63 14.16
N GLY A 238 20.41 -12.16 13.67
CA GLY A 238 20.54 -10.80 13.11
C GLY A 238 21.02 -9.75 14.12
N THR A 239 21.22 -10.08 15.40
CA THR A 239 21.70 -9.13 16.43
C THR A 239 23.20 -8.96 16.49
N LEU A 240 23.96 -9.87 15.87
CA LEU A 240 25.41 -9.84 15.79
C LEU A 240 25.92 -9.42 14.41
N ILE A 241 27.21 -9.09 14.35
CA ILE A 241 27.86 -8.87 13.05
C ILE A 241 27.73 -10.13 12.17
N PRO A 242 27.61 -9.99 10.83
CA PRO A 242 27.29 -11.09 9.93
C PRO A 242 28.13 -12.34 10.12
N ALA A 243 29.45 -12.20 10.25
CA ALA A 243 30.38 -13.33 10.42
C ALA A 243 30.12 -14.17 11.68
N LEU A 244 29.79 -13.53 12.80
CA LEU A 244 29.44 -14.22 14.05
C LEU A 244 28.02 -14.78 13.97
N ASN A 245 27.09 -13.99 13.43
CA ASN A 245 25.69 -14.38 13.31
C ASN A 245 25.53 -15.68 12.49
N GLU A 246 26.07 -15.71 11.28
CA GLU A 246 26.02 -16.90 10.42
C GLU A 246 26.63 -18.12 11.11
N ARG A 247 27.77 -17.94 11.77
CA ARG A 247 28.46 -19.05 12.42
C ARG A 247 27.68 -19.58 13.61
N ILE A 248 27.19 -18.72 14.51
CA ILE A 248 26.46 -19.12 15.72
C ILE A 248 25.21 -19.91 15.37
N PHE A 249 24.41 -19.40 14.41
CA PHE A 249 23.17 -20.04 14.02
C PHE A 249 23.33 -21.23 13.05
N SER A 250 24.56 -21.60 12.70
CA SER A 250 24.89 -22.86 12.02
C SER A 250 25.33 -23.98 12.94
N LEU A 251 25.61 -23.68 14.23
CA LEU A 251 26.04 -24.65 15.18
C LEU A 251 24.87 -25.44 15.77
N LYS A 252 25.12 -26.68 16.11
CA LYS A 252 24.25 -27.49 16.98
C LYS A 252 24.52 -27.19 18.44
N GLU A 253 23.58 -27.50 19.31
CA GLU A 253 23.77 -27.37 20.75
C GLU A 253 24.96 -28.20 21.20
N GLY A 254 25.87 -27.59 21.97
CA GLY A 254 27.15 -28.17 22.40
C GLY A 254 28.30 -28.06 21.39
N GLU A 255 28.01 -27.71 20.13
CA GLU A 255 29.02 -27.64 19.08
C GLU A 255 29.92 -26.40 19.21
N VAL A 256 31.18 -26.56 18.81
CA VAL A 256 32.21 -25.52 18.82
C VAL A 256 32.56 -25.16 17.38
N SER A 257 32.63 -23.86 17.08
CA SER A 257 32.98 -23.36 15.76
C SER A 257 34.49 -23.50 15.46
N ARG A 258 34.82 -23.44 14.17
CA ARG A 258 36.18 -23.06 13.76
C ARG A 258 36.43 -21.60 14.13
N PRO A 259 37.71 -21.14 14.19
CA PRO A 259 38.03 -19.74 14.44
C PRO A 259 37.32 -18.79 13.44
N VAL A 260 36.62 -17.80 13.97
CA VAL A 260 35.90 -16.77 13.20
C VAL A 260 36.64 -15.44 13.32
N TRP A 261 37.08 -14.90 12.23
CA TRP A 261 37.81 -13.64 12.15
C TRP A 261 36.88 -12.45 12.05
N THR A 262 37.20 -11.43 12.85
CA THR A 262 36.53 -10.14 12.83
C THR A 262 37.57 -9.02 12.75
N LYS A 263 37.11 -7.78 12.62
CA LYS A 263 38.03 -6.62 12.66
C LYS A 263 38.75 -6.46 13.99
N ASP A 264 38.13 -6.92 15.08
CA ASP A 264 38.58 -6.70 16.45
C ASP A 264 39.34 -7.92 17.04
N GLY A 265 39.37 -9.05 16.32
CA GLY A 265 40.03 -10.27 16.79
C GLY A 265 39.42 -11.56 16.26
N VAL A 266 39.74 -12.65 16.94
CA VAL A 266 39.32 -14.01 16.58
C VAL A 266 38.43 -14.58 17.68
N TYR A 267 37.32 -15.17 17.25
CA TYR A 267 36.37 -15.85 18.12
C TYR A 267 36.35 -17.36 17.82
N ILE A 268 36.37 -18.18 18.87
CA ILE A 268 35.95 -19.57 18.80
C ILE A 268 34.69 -19.68 19.64
N LEU A 269 33.58 -20.03 19.01
CA LEU A 269 32.24 -19.95 19.59
C LEU A 269 31.74 -21.35 19.98
N LYS A 270 31.05 -21.44 21.11
CA LYS A 270 30.34 -22.65 21.53
C LYS A 270 28.88 -22.34 21.74
N ALA A 271 28.00 -23.00 21.01
CA ALA A 271 26.57 -22.93 21.26
C ALA A 271 26.25 -23.75 22.51
N VAL A 272 25.86 -23.09 23.60
CA VAL A 272 25.60 -23.75 24.89
C VAL A 272 24.19 -24.28 24.95
N LYS A 273 23.21 -23.46 24.48
CA LYS A 273 21.80 -23.79 24.46
C LYS A 273 21.17 -23.12 23.26
N ILE A 274 20.30 -23.85 22.56
CA ILE A 274 19.54 -23.34 21.47
C ILE A 274 18.05 -23.38 21.85
N THR A 275 17.43 -22.21 21.94
CA THR A 275 15.98 -22.08 22.14
C THR A 275 15.34 -21.93 20.78
N LYS A 276 14.53 -22.91 20.37
CA LYS A 276 13.82 -22.87 19.08
C LYS A 276 12.82 -21.74 19.03
N PRO A 277 12.53 -21.19 17.84
CA PRO A 277 11.48 -20.21 17.69
C PRO A 277 10.12 -20.82 18.08
N VAL A 278 9.26 -19.99 18.67
CA VAL A 278 7.89 -20.35 19.01
C VAL A 278 6.95 -19.61 18.07
N TYR A 279 6.02 -20.34 17.51
CA TYR A 279 5.00 -19.79 16.61
C TYR A 279 3.64 -19.97 17.23
N THR A 280 2.75 -18.98 16.98
CA THR A 280 1.34 -19.13 17.36
C THR A 280 0.75 -20.33 16.62
N PRO A 281 0.19 -21.32 17.32
CA PRO A 281 -0.42 -22.48 16.67
C PRO A 281 -1.53 -22.10 15.69
N LEU A 282 -1.57 -22.79 14.55
CA LEU A 282 -2.54 -22.54 13.48
C LEU A 282 -3.99 -22.52 14.01
N GLU A 283 -4.30 -23.41 14.95
CA GLU A 283 -5.65 -23.54 15.53
C GLU A 283 -6.11 -22.26 16.22
N LYS A 284 -5.19 -21.50 16.83
CA LYS A 284 -5.52 -20.24 17.52
C LYS A 284 -5.78 -19.07 16.58
N ILE A 285 -5.21 -19.12 15.38
CA ILE A 285 -5.25 -18.01 14.42
C ILE A 285 -5.94 -18.39 13.12
N ARG A 286 -6.61 -19.54 13.09
CA ARG A 286 -7.26 -20.07 11.90
C ARG A 286 -8.24 -19.10 11.25
N ASP A 287 -9.08 -18.45 12.06
CA ASP A 287 -10.08 -17.51 11.57
C ASP A 287 -9.43 -16.23 11.01
N GLN A 288 -8.34 -15.77 11.63
CA GLN A 288 -7.56 -14.63 11.13
C GLN A 288 -6.91 -14.94 9.78
N ILE A 289 -6.33 -16.14 9.64
CA ILE A 289 -5.76 -16.59 8.37
C ILE A 289 -6.85 -16.80 7.33
N HIS A 290 -7.99 -17.39 7.69
CA HIS A 290 -9.14 -17.53 6.80
C HIS A 290 -9.58 -16.17 6.24
N ALA A 291 -9.73 -15.16 7.08
CA ALA A 291 -10.09 -13.82 6.66
C ALA A 291 -9.05 -13.21 5.68
N LYS A 292 -7.75 -13.36 5.98
CA LYS A 292 -6.67 -12.90 5.09
C LYS A 292 -6.66 -13.62 3.74
N VAL A 293 -6.77 -14.93 3.75
CA VAL A 293 -6.79 -15.73 2.53
C VAL A 293 -8.05 -15.43 1.71
N SER A 294 -9.20 -15.25 2.36
CA SER A 294 -10.44 -14.84 1.72
C SER A 294 -10.30 -13.49 1.01
N GLU A 295 -9.67 -12.52 1.67
CA GLU A 295 -9.40 -11.21 1.09
C GLU A 295 -8.49 -11.30 -0.14
N GLN A 296 -7.38 -12.03 -0.06
CA GLN A 296 -6.47 -12.24 -1.18
C GLN A 296 -7.18 -12.90 -2.37
N LYS A 297 -7.93 -13.97 -2.12
CA LYS A 297 -8.69 -14.66 -3.19
C LYS A 297 -9.76 -13.77 -3.79
N ARG A 298 -10.38 -12.90 -3.00
CA ARG A 298 -11.36 -11.92 -3.49
C ARG A 298 -10.69 -10.91 -4.43
N GLU A 299 -9.54 -10.39 -4.03
CA GLU A 299 -8.77 -9.46 -4.86
C GLU A 299 -8.32 -10.11 -6.16
N GLU A 300 -7.79 -11.34 -6.10
CA GLU A 300 -7.40 -12.11 -7.28
C GLU A 300 -8.60 -12.34 -8.22
N LYS A 301 -9.74 -12.76 -7.68
CA LYS A 301 -10.98 -12.97 -8.46
C LYS A 301 -11.53 -11.68 -9.06
N TYR A 302 -11.48 -10.59 -8.30
CA TYR A 302 -11.89 -9.27 -8.80
C TYR A 302 -11.00 -8.82 -9.96
N ASN A 303 -9.69 -8.95 -9.82
CA ASN A 303 -8.74 -8.58 -10.86
C ASN A 303 -8.88 -9.46 -12.12
N GLU A 304 -9.09 -10.76 -11.95
CA GLU A 304 -9.37 -11.69 -13.06
C GLU A 304 -10.67 -11.31 -13.78
N TRP A 305 -11.74 -11.05 -13.04
CA TRP A 305 -13.02 -10.64 -13.60
C TRP A 305 -12.94 -9.28 -14.29
N MET A 306 -12.28 -8.30 -13.68
CA MET A 306 -12.06 -6.97 -14.28
C MET A 306 -11.26 -7.06 -15.58
N LYS A 307 -10.22 -7.90 -15.62
CA LYS A 307 -9.47 -8.17 -16.85
C LYS A 307 -10.39 -8.70 -17.97
N GLN A 308 -11.29 -9.62 -17.64
CA GLN A 308 -12.26 -10.14 -18.61
C GLN A 308 -13.25 -9.06 -19.09
N LEU A 309 -13.67 -8.14 -18.22
CA LEU A 309 -14.51 -7.00 -18.61
C LEU A 309 -13.79 -6.08 -19.59
N TRP A 310 -12.52 -5.77 -19.32
CA TRP A 310 -11.70 -4.98 -20.23
C TRP A 310 -11.55 -5.62 -21.61
N GLU A 311 -11.26 -6.93 -21.65
CA GLU A 311 -11.05 -7.69 -22.89
C GLU A 311 -12.33 -7.81 -23.75
N LYS A 312 -13.49 -7.84 -23.10
CA LYS A 312 -14.79 -7.96 -23.77
C LYS A 312 -15.39 -6.61 -24.21
N SER A 313 -14.82 -5.48 -23.78
CA SER A 313 -15.37 -4.17 -23.98
C SER A 313 -14.62 -3.39 -25.06
N SER A 314 -15.34 -2.56 -25.80
CA SER A 314 -14.76 -1.60 -26.74
C SER A 314 -14.42 -0.31 -25.98
N ILE A 315 -13.14 -0.08 -25.72
CA ILE A 315 -12.68 1.08 -24.95
C ILE A 315 -11.75 1.92 -25.82
N THR A 316 -12.10 3.19 -25.98
CA THR A 316 -11.27 4.17 -26.69
C THR A 316 -10.98 5.33 -25.75
N ILE A 317 -9.73 5.47 -25.34
CA ILE A 317 -9.25 6.61 -24.54
C ILE A 317 -8.72 7.67 -25.50
N ARG A 318 -9.23 8.90 -25.38
CA ARG A 318 -8.75 10.02 -26.20
C ARG A 318 -7.47 10.57 -25.58
N GLN A 319 -6.40 10.62 -26.37
CA GLN A 319 -5.14 11.25 -25.95
C GLN A 319 -5.40 12.72 -25.59
N GLN A 320 -4.79 13.17 -24.50
CA GLN A 320 -4.88 14.52 -23.94
C GLN A 320 -4.18 15.55 -24.84
#